data_32442325ab392ee340b1418aad5662a0
#
_entry.id   32442325ab392ee340b1418aad5662a0
#
_cell.length_a   1.000
_cell.length_b   1.000
_cell.length_c   1.000
_cell.angle_alpha   90.00
_cell.angle_beta   90.00
_cell.angle_gamma   90.00
#
_symmetry.space_group_name_H-M   'P 1'
#
loop_
_entity.id
_entity.type
_entity.pdbx_description
1 polymer ?
#
loop_
_entity_poly.entity_id
_entity_poly.type
_entity_poly.pdbx_seq_one_letter_code
_entity_poly.pdbx_strand_id
1 'polypeptide(L)'
;VTVKSGLQRLKEAAEKLSLAQYSEQCGVPEAQIIALAETFTSHGRKAAVISHGGMMAGNGFYNAWSVMMLNALIGNLSLSGGVFVGGGKFNGVSDGPRYNMNSFAGKVKPSGLSIARSKTAYEASEEYRDKIAGGQSPYPAKAPWYPF
;
A
#
# COMPACT_ATOMS: atom_id res chain seq x y z
N VAL A 1 0.24 -33.49 -12.16
CA VAL A 1 0.35 -32.04 -11.93
C VAL A 1 0.31 -31.81 -10.43
N THR A 2 1.39 -31.26 -9.88
CA THR A 2 1.44 -30.92 -8.45
C THR A 2 0.81 -29.54 -8.25
N VAL A 3 -0.27 -29.47 -7.50
CA VAL A 3 -0.96 -28.23 -7.17
C VAL A 3 -0.49 -27.75 -5.80
N LYS A 4 -0.13 -26.49 -5.68
CA LYS A 4 0.26 -25.84 -4.42
C LYS A 4 -0.74 -24.74 -4.07
N SER A 5 -1.11 -24.64 -2.79
CA SER A 5 -1.93 -23.52 -2.30
C SER A 5 -1.13 -22.22 -2.28
N GLY A 6 -1.83 -21.07 -2.27
CA GLY A 6 -1.19 -19.77 -2.11
C GLY A 6 -0.40 -19.67 -0.81
N LEU A 7 -0.93 -20.23 0.28
CA LEU A 7 -0.24 -20.26 1.59
C LEU A 7 1.06 -21.09 1.52
N GLN A 8 1.04 -22.23 0.84
CA GLN A 8 2.24 -23.04 0.66
C GLN A 8 3.31 -22.30 -0.14
N ARG A 9 2.92 -21.58 -1.19
CA ARG A 9 3.84 -20.74 -1.96
C ARG A 9 4.41 -19.59 -1.13
N LEU A 10 3.59 -18.96 -0.29
CA LEU A 10 4.03 -17.90 0.61
C LEU A 10 5.05 -18.43 1.61
N LYS A 11 4.78 -19.60 2.22
CA LYS A 11 5.71 -20.27 3.14
C LYS A 11 7.05 -20.58 2.44
N GLU A 12 7.01 -21.22 1.29
CA GLU A 12 8.21 -21.54 0.52
C GLU A 12 9.02 -20.27 0.12
N ALA A 13 8.33 -19.16 -0.13
CA ALA A 13 8.98 -17.89 -0.42
C ALA A 13 9.63 -17.28 0.82
N ALA A 14 8.99 -17.38 1.98
CA ALA A 14 9.54 -16.89 3.25
C ALA A 14 10.72 -17.76 3.75
N GLU A 15 10.73 -19.04 3.45
CA GLU A 15 11.80 -19.98 3.83
C GLU A 15 13.03 -19.97 2.89
N LYS A 16 13.04 -19.10 1.88
CA LYS A 16 14.22 -18.98 0.98
C LYS A 16 15.47 -18.48 1.68
N LEU A 17 15.30 -17.69 2.72
CA LEU A 17 16.36 -17.19 3.57
C LEU A 17 16.13 -17.67 5.00
N SER A 18 17.22 -17.89 5.75
CA SER A 18 17.14 -18.13 7.18
C SER A 18 16.80 -16.85 7.93
N LEU A 19 16.34 -16.97 9.17
CA LEU A 19 16.06 -15.81 10.02
C LEU A 19 17.31 -14.94 10.22
N ALA A 20 18.49 -15.57 10.35
CA ALA A 20 19.78 -14.87 10.45
C ALA A 20 20.04 -14.00 9.21
N GLN A 21 19.79 -14.54 8.02
CA GLN A 21 19.96 -13.80 6.76
C GLN A 21 18.96 -12.64 6.64
N TYR A 22 17.71 -12.82 7.06
CA TYR A 22 16.76 -11.73 7.12
C TYR A 22 17.16 -10.65 8.13
N SER A 23 17.64 -11.06 9.32
CA SER A 23 18.15 -10.17 10.35
C SER A 23 19.33 -9.31 9.83
N GLU A 24 20.27 -9.93 9.14
CA GLU A 24 21.40 -9.24 8.52
C GLU A 24 20.93 -8.21 7.46
N GLN A 25 20.00 -8.61 6.58
CA GLN A 25 19.52 -7.75 5.51
C GLN A 25 18.70 -6.54 6.02
N CYS A 26 17.89 -6.72 7.05
CA CYS A 26 17.05 -5.65 7.58
C CYS A 26 17.70 -4.85 8.73
N GLY A 27 18.83 -5.33 9.27
CA GLY A 27 19.51 -4.70 10.39
C GLY A 27 18.77 -4.82 11.73
N VAL A 28 17.79 -5.74 11.82
CA VAL A 28 17.01 -5.97 13.06
C VAL A 28 17.46 -7.30 13.69
N PRO A 29 17.86 -7.32 14.97
CA PRO A 29 18.29 -8.55 15.63
C PRO A 29 17.22 -9.65 15.60
N GLU A 30 17.63 -10.91 15.38
CA GLU A 30 16.72 -12.07 15.34
C GLU A 30 15.79 -12.14 16.55
N ALA A 31 16.33 -11.90 17.76
CA ALA A 31 15.54 -11.91 18.99
C ALA A 31 14.40 -10.89 18.97
N GLN A 32 14.59 -9.74 18.37
CA GLN A 32 13.54 -8.73 18.23
C GLN A 32 12.48 -9.15 17.21
N ILE A 33 12.89 -9.77 16.12
CA ILE A 33 11.95 -10.30 15.12
C ILE A 33 11.07 -11.38 15.74
N ILE A 34 11.67 -12.30 16.50
CA ILE A 34 10.96 -13.37 17.20
C ILE A 34 9.98 -12.78 18.23
N ALA A 35 10.46 -11.89 19.10
CA ALA A 35 9.64 -11.29 20.15
C ALA A 35 8.44 -10.50 19.55
N LEU A 36 8.65 -9.80 18.44
CA LEU A 36 7.57 -9.11 17.75
C LEU A 36 6.53 -10.09 17.18
N ALA A 37 7.00 -11.17 16.55
CA ALA A 37 6.12 -12.20 15.99
C ALA A 37 5.30 -12.90 17.08
N GLU A 38 5.92 -13.25 18.21
CA GLU A 38 5.27 -13.83 19.38
C GLU A 38 4.23 -12.88 19.98
N THR A 39 4.60 -11.61 20.15
CA THR A 39 3.67 -10.58 20.65
C THR A 39 2.48 -10.42 19.72
N PHE A 40 2.73 -10.34 18.42
CA PHE A 40 1.67 -10.17 17.42
C PHE A 40 0.70 -11.36 17.39
N THR A 41 1.23 -12.58 17.44
CA THR A 41 0.42 -13.80 17.37
C THR A 41 -0.26 -14.17 18.69
N SER A 42 0.26 -13.71 19.86
CA SER A 42 -0.32 -14.00 21.18
C SER A 42 -1.72 -13.44 21.37
N HIS A 43 -2.10 -12.42 20.61
CA HIS A 43 -3.41 -11.78 20.66
C HIS A 43 -4.44 -12.42 19.72
N GLY A 44 -4.05 -13.45 18.97
CA GLY A 44 -4.89 -14.10 17.98
C GLY A 44 -5.41 -13.09 16.95
N ARG A 45 -6.71 -13.09 16.68
CA ARG A 45 -7.34 -12.18 15.73
C ARG A 45 -7.56 -10.75 16.21
N LYS A 46 -7.18 -10.46 17.46
CA LYS A 46 -7.35 -9.13 18.08
C LYS A 46 -6.17 -8.20 17.87
N ALA A 47 -5.11 -8.67 17.22
CA ALA A 47 -4.01 -7.82 16.79
C ALA A 47 -4.26 -7.32 15.37
N ALA A 48 -3.74 -6.15 15.05
CA ALA A 48 -3.72 -5.61 13.70
C ALA A 48 -2.42 -4.84 13.47
N VAL A 49 -1.87 -4.97 12.28
CA VAL A 49 -0.73 -4.20 11.83
C VAL A 49 -1.15 -3.33 10.64
N ILE A 50 -0.85 -2.04 10.73
CA ILE A 50 -1.11 -1.08 9.66
C ILE A 50 0.12 -0.21 9.46
N SER A 51 0.35 0.23 8.23
CA SER A 51 1.40 1.18 7.93
C SER A 51 0.98 2.05 6.75
N HIS A 52 0.72 3.32 7.02
CA HIS A 52 0.47 4.29 5.95
C HIS A 52 1.80 4.82 5.40
N GLY A 53 2.73 5.23 6.26
CA GLY A 53 4.00 5.81 5.86
C GLY A 53 4.90 4.85 5.08
N GLY A 54 4.95 3.58 5.46
CA GLY A 54 5.73 2.55 4.76
C GLY A 54 5.26 2.26 3.33
N MET A 55 4.02 2.65 3.00
CA MET A 55 3.47 2.49 1.65
C MET A 55 3.84 3.64 0.71
N MET A 56 4.36 4.74 1.23
CA MET A 56 4.68 5.95 0.47
C MET A 56 6.08 5.93 -0.18
N ALA A 57 6.85 4.89 0.07
CA ALA A 57 8.17 4.69 -0.51
C ALA A 57 8.10 4.05 -1.91
N GLY A 58 9.22 4.07 -2.63
CA GLY A 58 9.33 3.46 -3.97
C GLY A 58 8.98 1.95 -4.02
N ASN A 59 9.17 1.23 -2.92
CA ASN A 59 8.75 -0.17 -2.73
C ASN A 59 7.44 -0.31 -1.95
N GLY A 60 6.66 0.75 -1.87
CA GLY A 60 5.46 0.83 -1.04
C GLY A 60 4.46 -0.30 -1.26
N PHE A 61 4.36 -0.80 -2.49
CA PHE A 61 3.48 -1.94 -2.79
C PHE A 61 3.85 -3.19 -2.01
N TYR A 62 5.09 -3.62 -2.09
CA TYR A 62 5.52 -4.83 -1.42
C TYR A 62 5.48 -4.70 0.10
N ASN A 63 5.74 -3.50 0.62
CA ASN A 63 5.57 -3.18 2.04
C ASN A 63 4.10 -3.31 2.45
N ALA A 64 3.19 -2.69 1.69
CA ALA A 64 1.75 -2.81 1.93
C ALA A 64 1.27 -4.26 1.84
N TRP A 65 1.72 -4.98 0.81
CA TRP A 65 1.41 -6.39 0.63
C TRP A 65 1.86 -7.25 1.82
N SER A 66 3.09 -7.06 2.29
CA SER A 66 3.63 -7.79 3.45
C SER A 66 2.83 -7.50 4.72
N VAL A 67 2.50 -6.23 4.98
CA VAL A 67 1.67 -5.83 6.12
C VAL A 67 0.28 -6.46 6.04
N MET A 68 -0.35 -6.46 4.85
CA MET A 68 -1.65 -7.10 4.67
C MET A 68 -1.59 -8.63 4.82
N MET A 69 -0.49 -9.25 4.37
CA MET A 69 -0.29 -10.69 4.56
C MET A 69 -0.20 -11.08 6.04
N LEU A 70 0.47 -10.28 6.90
CA LEU A 70 0.48 -10.54 8.34
C LEU A 70 -0.93 -10.54 8.92
N ASN A 71 -1.75 -9.57 8.53
CA ASN A 71 -3.15 -9.51 8.94
C ASN A 71 -3.97 -10.71 8.43
N ALA A 72 -3.74 -11.11 7.18
CA ALA A 72 -4.40 -12.27 6.59
C ALA A 72 -4.05 -13.57 7.31
N LEU A 73 -2.78 -13.76 7.69
CA LEU A 73 -2.29 -14.96 8.36
C LEU A 73 -2.94 -15.17 9.73
N ILE A 74 -3.20 -14.10 10.48
CA ILE A 74 -3.93 -14.20 11.76
C ILE A 74 -5.46 -14.14 11.60
N GLY A 75 -5.96 -13.93 10.37
CA GLY A 75 -7.38 -13.96 10.05
C GLY A 75 -8.17 -12.78 10.62
N ASN A 76 -7.59 -11.58 10.69
CA ASN A 76 -8.26 -10.39 11.22
C ASN A 76 -8.89 -9.49 10.14
N LEU A 77 -8.83 -9.88 8.87
CA LEU A 77 -9.41 -9.11 7.79
C LEU A 77 -10.94 -9.07 7.88
N SER A 78 -11.50 -7.89 7.73
CA SER A 78 -12.95 -7.64 7.75
C SER A 78 -13.67 -8.11 9.04
N LEU A 79 -12.93 -8.19 10.15
CA LEU A 79 -13.50 -8.46 11.46
C LEU A 79 -13.62 -7.18 12.28
N SER A 80 -14.58 -7.14 13.20
CA SER A 80 -14.69 -6.06 14.19
C SER A 80 -13.42 -6.00 15.04
N GLY A 81 -12.77 -4.84 15.08
CA GLY A 81 -11.46 -4.66 15.72
C GLY A 81 -10.26 -5.08 14.88
N GLY A 82 -10.47 -5.63 13.68
CA GLY A 82 -9.43 -5.96 12.73
C GLY A 82 -9.24 -4.90 11.65
N VAL A 83 -8.64 -5.31 10.53
CA VAL A 83 -8.39 -4.43 9.38
C VAL A 83 -9.57 -4.51 8.42
N PHE A 84 -10.18 -3.36 8.14
CA PHE A 84 -11.21 -3.24 7.12
C PHE A 84 -10.62 -2.89 5.77
N VAL A 85 -11.09 -3.56 4.73
CA VAL A 85 -10.83 -3.19 3.34
C VAL A 85 -11.85 -2.11 2.95
N GLY A 86 -11.37 -0.92 2.73
CA GLY A 86 -12.20 0.24 2.36
C GLY A 86 -12.47 1.15 3.56
N GLY A 87 -11.76 2.25 3.61
CA GLY A 87 -12.06 3.38 4.50
C GLY A 87 -13.16 4.24 3.91
N GLY A 88 -13.98 4.85 4.76
CA GLY A 88 -14.83 5.94 4.36
C GLY A 88 -14.00 7.07 3.74
N LYS A 89 -14.56 7.80 2.80
CA LYS A 89 -13.93 9.00 2.27
C LYS A 89 -13.74 9.99 3.40
N PHE A 90 -12.50 10.32 3.71
CA PHE A 90 -12.17 11.23 4.81
C PHE A 90 -12.75 12.63 4.59
N ASN A 91 -12.76 13.08 3.37
CA ASN A 91 -13.43 14.32 2.98
C ASN A 91 -14.79 13.95 2.43
N GLY A 92 -15.83 14.14 3.19
CA GLY A 92 -17.22 14.02 2.75
C GLY A 92 -17.56 15.00 1.61
N VAL A 93 -16.72 15.01 0.57
CA VAL A 93 -16.89 15.89 -0.61
C VAL A 93 -18.21 15.63 -1.30
N SER A 94 -18.74 14.41 -1.17
CA SER A 94 -20.04 14.02 -1.68
C SER A 94 -21.19 14.32 -0.70
N ASP A 95 -20.90 14.45 0.60
CA ASP A 95 -21.95 14.40 1.63
C ASP A 95 -22.15 15.72 2.38
N GLY A 96 -21.39 16.75 2.03
CA GLY A 96 -21.58 18.07 2.63
C GLY A 96 -20.43 19.05 2.42
N PRO A 97 -20.73 20.34 2.50
CA PRO A 97 -19.75 21.40 2.28
C PRO A 97 -18.76 21.57 3.44
N ARG A 98 -18.95 20.87 4.56
CA ARG A 98 -18.26 21.14 5.83
C ARG A 98 -16.74 21.04 5.74
N TYR A 99 -16.22 20.14 4.90
CA TYR A 99 -14.79 19.91 4.70
C TYR A 99 -14.37 20.07 3.24
N ASN A 100 -15.23 20.58 2.40
CA ASN A 100 -14.92 20.80 1.00
C ASN A 100 -14.12 22.10 0.84
N MET A 101 -12.81 21.95 0.74
CA MET A 101 -11.89 23.08 0.51
C MET A 101 -11.94 23.62 -0.93
N ASN A 102 -12.76 23.04 -1.80
CA ASN A 102 -12.82 23.43 -3.20
C ASN A 102 -13.78 24.61 -3.48
N SER A 103 -14.70 24.88 -2.58
CA SER A 103 -15.79 25.84 -2.81
C SER A 103 -15.98 26.87 -1.69
N PHE A 104 -15.03 27.03 -0.76
CA PHE A 104 -15.18 28.03 0.28
C PHE A 104 -14.91 29.46 -0.24
N ALA A 105 -15.61 30.43 0.34
CA ALA A 105 -15.40 31.85 0.04
C ALA A 105 -13.96 32.25 0.44
N GLY A 106 -13.26 32.94 -0.46
CA GLY A 106 -11.86 33.35 -0.23
C GLY A 106 -10.81 32.32 -0.68
N LYS A 107 -11.21 31.23 -1.31
CA LYS A 107 -10.26 30.30 -1.91
C LYS A 107 -9.35 30.99 -2.92
N VAL A 108 -8.06 30.96 -2.64
CA VAL A 108 -7.05 31.43 -3.59
C VAL A 108 -6.88 30.39 -4.69
N LYS A 109 -6.97 30.81 -5.95
CA LYS A 109 -6.62 29.93 -7.07
C LYS A 109 -5.10 29.68 -7.02
N PRO A 110 -4.66 28.41 -7.00
CA PRO A 110 -3.24 28.13 -7.07
C PRO A 110 -2.69 28.67 -8.39
N SER A 111 -1.57 29.38 -8.31
CA SER A 111 -0.75 29.75 -9.45
C SER A 111 0.33 28.69 -9.65
N GLY A 112 0.49 28.20 -10.88
CA GLY A 112 1.50 27.21 -11.20
C GLY A 112 0.95 26.06 -12.05
N LEU A 113 1.82 25.09 -12.33
CA LEU A 113 1.46 23.91 -13.11
C LEU A 113 0.55 22.98 -12.28
N SER A 114 -0.51 22.55 -12.91
CA SER A 114 -1.42 21.56 -12.34
C SER A 114 -0.74 20.18 -12.33
N ILE A 115 -0.55 19.60 -11.16
CA ILE A 115 -0.05 18.22 -11.05
C ILE A 115 -1.24 17.27 -11.09
N ALA A 116 -1.35 16.50 -12.16
CA ALA A 116 -2.35 15.47 -12.28
C ALA A 116 -2.03 14.30 -11.35
N ARG A 117 -2.93 14.01 -10.40
CA ARG A 117 -2.78 12.91 -9.43
C ARG A 117 -3.60 11.68 -9.79
N SER A 118 -4.55 11.80 -10.69
CA SER A 118 -5.34 10.66 -11.15
C SER A 118 -4.81 10.14 -12.48
N LYS A 119 -4.96 8.84 -12.72
CA LYS A 119 -4.61 8.22 -13.99
C LYS A 119 -5.31 8.92 -15.17
N THR A 120 -6.61 9.12 -15.06
CA THR A 120 -7.42 9.77 -16.09
C THR A 120 -6.94 11.19 -16.39
N ALA A 121 -6.63 11.98 -15.36
CA ALA A 121 -6.11 13.32 -15.54
C ALA A 121 -4.71 13.32 -16.15
N TYR A 122 -3.86 12.36 -15.79
CA TYR A 122 -2.54 12.21 -16.37
C TYR A 122 -2.62 11.80 -17.84
N GLU A 123 -3.42 10.81 -18.19
CA GLU A 123 -3.62 10.35 -19.57
C GLU A 123 -4.23 11.42 -20.50
N ALA A 124 -4.91 12.40 -19.92
CA ALA A 124 -5.40 13.57 -20.66
C ALA A 124 -4.36 14.69 -20.78
N SER A 125 -3.21 14.60 -20.11
CA SER A 125 -2.19 15.66 -20.09
C SER A 125 -1.35 15.71 -21.38
N GLU A 126 -0.75 16.86 -21.64
CA GLU A 126 0.21 17.02 -22.74
C GLU A 126 1.43 16.15 -22.50
N GLU A 127 1.94 16.07 -21.27
CA GLU A 127 3.07 15.23 -20.92
C GLU A 127 2.88 13.77 -21.34
N TYR A 128 1.69 13.21 -21.13
CA TYR A 128 1.36 11.86 -21.55
C TYR A 128 1.43 11.71 -23.07
N ARG A 129 0.83 12.67 -23.80
CA ARG A 129 0.83 12.66 -25.28
C ARG A 129 2.22 12.80 -25.86
N ASP A 130 3.04 13.68 -25.29
CA ASP A 130 4.41 13.92 -25.75
C ASP A 130 5.29 12.69 -25.56
N LYS A 131 5.15 11.98 -24.44
CA LYS A 131 5.87 10.71 -24.21
C LYS A 131 5.45 9.64 -25.21
N ILE A 132 4.16 9.51 -25.49
CA ILE A 132 3.65 8.56 -26.49
C ILE A 132 4.17 8.95 -27.89
N ALA A 133 4.09 10.21 -28.27
CA ALA A 133 4.57 10.70 -29.56
C ALA A 133 6.09 10.52 -29.73
N GLY A 134 6.85 10.66 -28.63
CA GLY A 134 8.29 10.40 -28.59
C GLY A 134 8.68 8.93 -28.49
N GLY A 135 7.73 7.99 -28.51
CA GLY A 135 8.00 6.56 -28.38
C GLY A 135 8.49 6.14 -27.00
N GLN A 136 8.30 6.99 -26.00
CA GLN A 136 8.68 6.72 -24.62
C GLN A 136 7.52 6.08 -23.86
N SER A 137 7.84 5.26 -22.82
CA SER A 137 6.82 4.81 -21.92
C SER A 137 6.26 6.01 -21.13
N PRO A 138 4.95 6.27 -21.19
CA PRO A 138 4.34 7.38 -20.47
C PRO A 138 4.31 7.13 -18.95
N TYR A 139 4.58 5.90 -18.54
CA TYR A 139 4.55 5.47 -17.15
C TYR A 139 5.95 5.14 -16.65
N PRO A 140 6.26 5.39 -15.38
CA PRO A 140 7.52 4.97 -14.77
C PRO A 140 7.71 3.47 -14.93
N ALA A 141 8.88 3.04 -15.39
CA ALA A 141 9.18 1.65 -15.74
C ALA A 141 8.98 0.62 -14.61
N LYS A 142 8.79 1.06 -13.38
CA LYS A 142 8.63 0.22 -12.19
C LYS A 142 7.46 0.63 -11.29
N ALA A 143 6.59 1.50 -11.74
CA ALA A 143 5.37 1.76 -10.99
C ALA A 143 4.44 0.55 -11.18
N PRO A 144 4.12 -0.20 -10.12
CA PRO A 144 3.11 -1.21 -10.23
C PRO A 144 1.78 -0.52 -10.50
N TRP A 145 1.24 -0.76 -11.67
CA TRP A 145 -0.09 -0.32 -12.02
C TRP A 145 -1.07 -1.30 -11.42
N TYR A 146 -1.91 -0.77 -10.57
CA TYR A 146 -3.06 -1.52 -10.09
C TYR A 146 -4.19 -1.31 -11.07
N PRO A 147 -4.75 -2.38 -11.64
CA PRO A 147 -6.09 -2.27 -12.16
C PRO A 147 -7.00 -2.01 -10.95
N PHE A 148 -7.55 -0.82 -10.89
CA PHE A 148 -8.66 -0.52 -10.03
C PHE A 148 -9.94 -0.99 -10.70
#